data_87c747b4f62ea678d03f17a4c40ab664
#
_entry.id   87c747b4f62ea678d03f17a4c40ab664
#
_cell.length_a   1.000
_cell.length_b   1.000
_cell.length_c   1.000
_cell.angle_alpha   90.00
_cell.angle_beta   90.00
_cell.angle_gamma   90.00
#
_symmetry.space_group_name_H-M   'P 1'
#
loop_
_entity.id
_entity.type
_entity.pdbx_description
1 polymer ?
#
loop_
_entity_poly.entity_id
_entity_poly.type
_entity_poly.pdbx_seq_one_letter_code
_entity_poly.pdbx_strand_id
1 'polypeptide(L)'
;RYATDLKNISHNADASLLKECICHNFSVVQNSAFEYAVALVNKRPASKKTRRIIWKLFDLDDDGSSISVATVARFSPVALCSQTDVVMIKDGDGCRAGRIEAHFELHGVLMSLVRPFNLYRRDSNSALAVWEVIDGPIDCWEITDILAAVPYSEYPDGHVGTILPIELR
;
A
#
# COMPACT_ATOMS: atom_id res chain seq x y z
N ARG A 1 8.69 22.05 1.92
CA ARG A 1 8.04 23.39 1.87
C ARG A 1 6.51 23.28 1.97
N TYR A 2 5.86 22.43 1.16
CA TYR A 2 4.39 22.24 1.19
C TYR A 2 3.83 21.69 2.52
N ALA A 3 4.53 20.79 3.20
CA ALA A 3 4.08 20.22 4.46
C ALA A 3 4.12 21.24 5.63
N THR A 4 5.00 22.24 5.54
CA THR A 4 5.10 23.31 6.55
C THR A 4 4.02 24.35 6.36
N ASP A 5 3.64 24.61 5.11
CA ASP A 5 2.59 25.59 4.77
C ASP A 5 1.21 25.06 5.16
N LEU A 6 0.94 23.76 5.04
CA LEU A 6 -0.31 23.12 5.50
C LEU A 6 -0.51 23.18 7.02
N LYS A 7 0.57 23.10 7.82
CA LYS A 7 0.49 23.23 9.27
C LYS A 7 0.12 24.67 9.72
N ASN A 8 0.54 25.67 8.96
CA ASN A 8 0.24 27.07 9.28
C ASN A 8 -1.16 27.50 8.85
N ILE A 9 -1.76 26.81 7.88
CA ILE A 9 -3.13 27.07 7.41
C ILE A 9 -4.18 26.51 8.39
N SER A 10 -3.85 25.45 9.14
CA SER A 10 -4.81 24.79 10.05
C SER A 10 -5.16 25.62 11.30
N HIS A 11 -4.47 26.71 11.56
CA HIS A 11 -4.68 27.51 12.78
C HIS A 11 -5.60 28.72 12.62
N ASN A 12 -5.95 29.18 11.40
CA ASN A 12 -6.65 30.44 11.21
C ASN A 12 -7.77 30.47 10.16
N ALA A 13 -8.22 29.35 9.63
CA ALA A 13 -9.28 29.32 8.62
C ALA A 13 -10.43 28.41 9.03
N ASP A 14 -11.62 28.80 8.67
CA ASP A 14 -12.82 27.98 8.78
C ASP A 14 -12.59 26.62 8.11
N ALA A 15 -12.46 25.58 8.92
CA ALA A 15 -11.98 24.26 8.50
C ALA A 15 -12.85 23.62 7.40
N SER A 16 -14.12 24.06 7.27
CA SER A 16 -15.04 23.56 6.25
C SER A 16 -14.73 24.13 4.87
N LEU A 17 -14.47 25.43 4.77
CA LEU A 17 -14.13 26.12 3.51
C LEU A 17 -12.76 25.69 2.98
N LEU A 18 -11.80 25.45 3.87
CA LEU A 18 -10.48 24.94 3.52
C LEU A 18 -10.55 23.50 3.02
N LYS A 19 -11.37 22.67 3.65
CA LYS A 19 -11.59 21.28 3.23
C LYS A 19 -12.22 21.21 1.84
N GLU A 20 -13.17 22.10 1.54
CA GLU A 20 -13.81 22.20 0.22
C GLU A 20 -12.84 22.74 -0.86
N CYS A 21 -12.07 23.80 -0.58
CA CYS A 21 -11.05 24.31 -1.49
C CYS A 21 -9.90 23.31 -1.74
N ILE A 22 -9.45 22.61 -0.71
CA ILE A 22 -8.43 21.57 -0.83
C ILE A 22 -9.00 20.40 -1.64
N CYS A 23 -10.20 19.93 -1.35
CA CYS A 23 -10.81 18.83 -2.11
C CYS A 23 -11.06 19.20 -3.58
N HIS A 24 -11.46 20.44 -3.88
CA HIS A 24 -11.75 20.85 -5.26
C HIS A 24 -10.48 21.09 -6.08
N ASN A 25 -9.45 21.68 -5.51
CA ASN A 25 -8.17 21.89 -6.20
C ASN A 25 -7.28 20.63 -6.20
N PHE A 26 -7.40 19.76 -5.19
CA PHE A 26 -6.68 18.50 -5.14
C PHE A 26 -7.16 17.49 -6.18
N SER A 27 -8.44 17.48 -6.55
CA SER A 27 -8.95 16.55 -7.57
C SER A 27 -8.34 16.76 -8.95
N VAL A 28 -7.93 17.98 -9.30
CA VAL A 28 -7.29 18.30 -10.60
C VAL A 28 -5.78 18.12 -10.53
N VAL A 29 -5.15 18.41 -9.38
CA VAL A 29 -3.70 18.27 -9.19
C VAL A 29 -3.34 16.83 -8.77
N GLN A 30 -4.25 16.10 -8.13
CA GLN A 30 -4.01 14.72 -7.69
C GLN A 30 -3.79 13.76 -8.84
N ASN A 31 -4.51 13.84 -9.96
CA ASN A 31 -4.32 12.85 -11.01
C ASN A 31 -2.93 12.93 -11.65
N SER A 32 -2.43 14.13 -11.96
CA SER A 32 -1.08 14.25 -12.54
C SER A 32 0.05 14.10 -11.49
N ALA A 33 -0.09 14.64 -10.28
CA ALA A 33 0.92 14.50 -9.24
C ALA A 33 0.95 13.09 -8.63
N PHE A 34 -0.17 12.38 -8.63
CA PHE A 34 -0.26 11.00 -8.15
C PHE A 34 0.38 10.01 -9.14
N GLU A 35 0.21 10.22 -10.44
CA GLU A 35 0.89 9.43 -11.47
C GLU A 35 2.42 9.53 -11.37
N TYR A 36 2.96 10.70 -10.98
CA TYR A 36 4.39 10.88 -10.74
C TYR A 36 4.84 10.42 -9.34
N ALA A 37 3.91 10.20 -8.41
CA ALA A 37 4.22 9.83 -7.04
C ALA A 37 4.39 8.33 -6.86
N VAL A 38 3.64 7.52 -7.62
CA VAL A 38 3.70 6.06 -7.57
C VAL A 38 4.80 5.58 -8.50
N ALA A 39 5.77 4.86 -7.97
CA ALA A 39 6.90 4.37 -8.76
C ALA A 39 7.57 3.15 -8.13
N LEU A 40 8.08 2.26 -8.95
CA LEU A 40 9.01 1.22 -8.54
C LEU A 40 10.44 1.79 -8.45
N VAL A 41 11.11 1.50 -7.34
CA VAL A 41 12.50 1.94 -7.10
C VAL A 41 13.45 0.80 -7.43
N ASN A 42 14.49 1.10 -8.23
CA ASN A 42 15.51 0.11 -8.64
C ASN A 42 14.90 -1.13 -9.33
N LYS A 43 14.19 -0.91 -10.42
CA LYS A 43 13.59 -1.98 -11.25
C LYS A 43 14.65 -2.96 -11.76
N ARG A 44 14.31 -4.24 -11.75
CA ARG A 44 15.10 -5.33 -12.30
C ARG A 44 14.19 -6.35 -12.98
N PRO A 45 14.68 -7.17 -13.93
CA PRO A 45 13.90 -8.26 -14.51
C PRO A 45 13.46 -9.26 -13.44
N ALA A 46 12.21 -9.72 -13.53
CA ALA A 46 11.69 -10.74 -12.62
C ALA A 46 12.40 -12.07 -12.77
N SER A 47 12.63 -12.77 -11.65
CA SER A 47 13.10 -14.16 -11.68
C SER A 47 12.07 -15.09 -12.33
N LYS A 48 12.49 -16.24 -12.83
CA LYS A 48 11.57 -17.27 -13.36
C LYS A 48 10.48 -17.66 -12.37
N LYS A 49 10.81 -17.76 -11.07
CA LYS A 49 9.86 -18.08 -9.99
C LYS A 49 8.81 -16.99 -9.84
N THR A 50 9.24 -15.74 -9.77
CA THR A 50 8.34 -14.57 -9.61
C THR A 50 7.44 -14.42 -10.83
N ARG A 51 7.97 -14.56 -12.05
CA ARG A 51 7.16 -14.52 -13.27
C ARG A 51 6.07 -15.58 -13.26
N ARG A 52 6.38 -16.83 -12.90
CA ARG A 52 5.39 -17.91 -12.83
C ARG A 52 4.25 -17.60 -11.84
N ILE A 53 4.56 -16.98 -10.70
CA ILE A 53 3.55 -16.56 -9.72
C ILE A 53 2.64 -15.51 -10.35
N ILE A 54 3.22 -14.49 -10.97
CA ILE A 54 2.47 -13.39 -11.60
C ILE A 54 1.59 -13.94 -12.74
N TRP A 55 2.13 -14.74 -13.64
CA TRP A 55 1.34 -15.34 -14.73
C TRP A 55 0.18 -16.18 -14.22
N LYS A 56 0.41 -16.99 -13.19
CA LYS A 56 -0.66 -17.79 -12.57
C LYS A 56 -1.76 -16.93 -11.96
N LEU A 57 -1.41 -15.81 -11.35
CA LEU A 57 -2.39 -14.90 -10.72
C LEU A 57 -3.28 -14.19 -11.76
N PHE A 58 -2.74 -13.91 -12.94
CA PHE A 58 -3.45 -13.19 -14.00
C PHE A 58 -3.95 -14.10 -15.12
N ASP A 59 -3.82 -15.42 -14.97
CA ASP A 59 -4.16 -16.42 -16.02
C ASP A 59 -3.53 -16.07 -17.38
N LEU A 60 -2.27 -15.65 -17.33
CA LEU A 60 -1.50 -15.24 -18.51
C LEU A 60 -0.60 -16.37 -18.98
N ASP A 61 -0.50 -16.53 -20.29
CA ASP A 61 0.51 -17.36 -20.92
C ASP A 61 1.89 -16.68 -20.89
N ASP A 62 2.96 -17.47 -20.89
CA ASP A 62 4.32 -16.97 -21.04
C ASP A 62 4.54 -16.49 -22.48
N ASP A 63 4.11 -15.27 -22.76
CA ASP A 63 4.29 -14.62 -24.06
C ASP A 63 5.68 -14.01 -24.26
N GLY A 64 6.59 -14.25 -23.30
CA GLY A 64 7.95 -13.67 -23.31
C GLY A 64 7.97 -12.20 -22.87
N SER A 65 6.86 -11.62 -22.43
CA SER A 65 6.83 -10.24 -21.95
C SER A 65 7.75 -10.05 -20.74
N SER A 66 8.47 -8.94 -20.72
CA SER A 66 9.37 -8.62 -19.63
C SER A 66 8.58 -8.04 -18.46
N ILE A 67 8.56 -8.75 -17.32
CA ILE A 67 8.05 -8.23 -16.07
C ILE A 67 9.19 -7.61 -15.29
N SER A 68 9.05 -6.34 -14.93
CA SER A 68 9.99 -5.65 -14.05
C SER A 68 9.53 -5.79 -12.60
N VAL A 69 10.46 -6.09 -11.70
CA VAL A 69 10.21 -6.16 -10.26
C VAL A 69 11.09 -5.20 -9.49
N ALA A 70 10.64 -4.80 -8.31
CA ALA A 70 11.40 -4.00 -7.36
C ALA A 70 11.19 -4.50 -5.93
N THR A 71 12.15 -4.21 -5.06
CA THR A 71 12.03 -4.48 -3.62
C THR A 71 11.42 -3.32 -2.86
N VAL A 72 11.35 -2.14 -3.49
CA VAL A 72 10.80 -0.92 -2.89
C VAL A 72 9.87 -0.26 -3.89
N ALA A 73 8.73 0.19 -3.43
CA ALA A 73 7.82 1.02 -4.20
C ALA A 73 7.48 2.31 -3.44
N ARG A 74 7.29 3.38 -4.19
CA ARG A 74 6.70 4.61 -3.70
C ARG A 74 5.20 4.53 -3.96
N PHE A 75 4.40 4.62 -2.91
CA PHE A 75 2.94 4.57 -3.02
C PHE A 75 2.27 5.92 -2.76
N SER A 76 3.05 6.92 -2.33
CA SER A 76 2.63 8.31 -2.22
C SER A 76 3.83 9.24 -2.43
N PRO A 77 3.64 10.57 -2.56
CA PRO A 77 4.75 11.52 -2.73
C PRO A 77 5.81 11.45 -1.64
N VAL A 78 5.43 11.01 -0.44
CA VAL A 78 6.30 11.03 0.76
C VAL A 78 6.50 9.66 1.41
N ALA A 79 5.87 8.61 0.87
CA ALA A 79 5.89 7.29 1.50
C ALA A 79 6.39 6.20 0.56
N LEU A 80 7.21 5.33 1.13
CA LEU A 80 7.76 4.13 0.51
C LEU A 80 7.31 2.91 1.28
N CYS A 81 7.17 1.78 0.60
CA CYS A 81 7.06 0.47 1.22
C CYS A 81 8.08 -0.49 0.59
N SER A 82 8.63 -1.34 1.41
CA SER A 82 9.65 -2.30 1.02
C SER A 82 9.10 -3.72 1.03
N GLN A 83 9.77 -4.61 0.32
CA GLN A 83 9.57 -6.03 0.49
C GLN A 83 9.73 -6.40 1.97
N THR A 84 8.83 -7.23 2.49
CA THR A 84 8.65 -7.63 3.90
C THR A 84 7.95 -6.62 4.81
N ASP A 85 7.72 -5.38 4.38
CA ASP A 85 6.90 -4.45 5.16
C ASP A 85 5.48 -4.98 5.30
N VAL A 86 4.89 -4.69 6.45
CA VAL A 86 3.46 -4.87 6.69
C VAL A 86 2.75 -3.59 6.30
N VAL A 87 1.73 -3.73 5.46
CA VAL A 87 0.94 -2.62 4.93
C VAL A 87 -0.54 -2.80 5.24
N MET A 88 -1.24 -1.69 5.34
CA MET A 88 -2.70 -1.65 5.25
C MET A 88 -3.08 -1.43 3.79
N ILE A 89 -3.94 -2.28 3.27
CA ILE A 89 -4.43 -2.22 1.89
C ILE A 89 -5.94 -2.04 1.88
N LYS A 90 -6.44 -1.38 0.87
CA LYS A 90 -7.86 -1.24 0.62
C LYS A 90 -8.42 -2.61 0.20
N ASP A 91 -9.49 -3.06 0.85
CA ASP A 91 -10.17 -4.33 0.57
C ASP A 91 -11.70 -4.08 0.58
N GLY A 92 -12.26 -3.87 -0.61
CA GLY A 92 -13.64 -3.43 -0.76
C GLY A 92 -13.91 -2.11 -0.04
N ASP A 93 -14.89 -2.09 0.86
CA ASP A 93 -15.25 -0.93 1.67
C ASP A 93 -14.42 -0.82 2.98
N GLY A 94 -13.47 -1.72 3.17
CA GLY A 94 -12.64 -1.78 4.37
C GLY A 94 -11.16 -1.72 4.08
N CYS A 95 -10.38 -2.17 5.08
CA CYS A 95 -8.95 -2.32 4.95
C CYS A 95 -8.49 -3.64 5.58
N ARG A 96 -7.38 -4.14 5.07
CA ARG A 96 -6.77 -5.40 5.48
C ARG A 96 -5.27 -5.22 5.65
N ALA A 97 -4.67 -5.90 6.60
CA ALA A 97 -3.23 -5.96 6.70
C ALA A 97 -2.67 -7.07 5.81
N GLY A 98 -1.45 -6.87 5.34
CA GLY A 98 -0.72 -7.89 4.62
C GLY A 98 0.77 -7.59 4.55
N ARG A 99 1.58 -8.61 4.23
CA ARG A 99 3.02 -8.47 4.05
C ARG A 99 3.39 -8.39 2.58
N ILE A 100 4.17 -7.39 2.21
CA ILE A 100 4.69 -7.24 0.85
C ILE A 100 5.69 -8.35 0.54
N GLU A 101 5.44 -9.09 -0.54
CA GLU A 101 6.35 -10.10 -1.06
C GLU A 101 7.22 -9.55 -2.20
N ALA A 102 6.65 -8.72 -3.07
CA ALA A 102 7.37 -8.04 -4.15
C ALA A 102 6.51 -6.93 -4.74
N HIS A 103 7.15 -5.98 -5.40
CA HIS A 103 6.47 -5.02 -6.28
C HIS A 103 6.83 -5.33 -7.73
N PHE A 104 5.92 -5.09 -8.65
CA PHE A 104 6.15 -5.33 -10.07
C PHE A 104 5.32 -4.40 -10.96
N GLU A 105 5.72 -4.33 -12.21
CA GLU A 105 5.00 -3.64 -13.27
C GLU A 105 4.56 -4.65 -14.32
N LEU A 106 3.28 -4.63 -14.62
CA LEU A 106 2.66 -5.44 -15.66
C LEU A 106 1.81 -4.53 -16.55
N HIS A 107 2.11 -4.47 -17.85
CA HIS A 107 1.39 -3.65 -18.84
C HIS A 107 1.26 -2.18 -18.43
N GLY A 108 2.26 -1.62 -17.76
CA GLY A 108 2.25 -0.23 -17.29
C GLY A 108 1.52 -0.01 -15.96
N VAL A 109 0.88 -1.04 -15.40
CA VAL A 109 0.25 -0.98 -14.08
C VAL A 109 1.25 -1.40 -13.00
N LEU A 110 1.36 -0.59 -11.96
CA LEU A 110 2.26 -0.85 -10.83
C LEU A 110 1.51 -1.60 -9.74
N MET A 111 1.99 -2.77 -9.40
CA MET A 111 1.31 -3.72 -8.52
C MET A 111 2.22 -4.25 -7.42
N SER A 112 1.60 -4.77 -6.38
CA SER A 112 2.27 -5.45 -5.27
C SER A 112 1.71 -6.84 -5.06
N LEU A 113 2.60 -7.82 -4.95
CA LEU A 113 2.28 -9.14 -4.43
C LEU A 113 2.25 -9.03 -2.91
N VAL A 114 1.13 -9.34 -2.32
CA VAL A 114 0.93 -9.24 -0.87
C VAL A 114 0.41 -10.56 -0.34
N ARG A 115 0.95 -10.98 0.78
CA ARG A 115 0.38 -12.07 1.58
C ARG A 115 -0.61 -11.46 2.57
N PRO A 116 -1.91 -11.59 2.34
CA PRO A 116 -2.91 -10.98 3.21
C PRO A 116 -2.96 -11.70 4.57
N PHE A 117 -3.34 -10.95 5.59
CA PHE A 117 -3.57 -11.47 6.94
C PHE A 117 -5.07 -11.50 7.23
N ASN A 118 -5.51 -12.39 8.12
CA ASN A 118 -6.86 -12.37 8.64
C ASN A 118 -6.92 -11.56 9.94
N LEU A 119 -7.96 -10.74 10.09
CA LEU A 119 -8.16 -10.03 11.35
C LEU A 119 -8.53 -11.03 12.45
N TYR A 120 -7.65 -11.16 13.46
CA TYR A 120 -7.89 -11.99 14.62
C TYR A 120 -8.63 -11.21 15.71
N ARG A 121 -8.13 -10.01 16.04
CA ARG A 121 -8.73 -9.14 17.06
C ARG A 121 -8.45 -7.68 16.78
N ARG A 122 -9.45 -6.84 16.97
CA ARG A 122 -9.32 -5.38 17.00
C ARG A 122 -9.84 -4.87 18.31
N ASP A 123 -9.06 -4.04 18.98
CA ASP A 123 -9.50 -3.36 20.18
C ASP A 123 -10.12 -2.01 19.77
N SER A 124 -11.40 -1.84 20.10
CA SER A 124 -12.14 -0.61 19.79
C SER A 124 -11.63 0.61 20.56
N ASN A 125 -10.90 0.39 21.65
CA ASN A 125 -10.40 1.47 22.53
C ASN A 125 -8.93 1.79 22.26
N SER A 126 -8.27 1.04 21.39
CA SER A 126 -6.88 1.24 21.04
C SER A 126 -6.67 1.23 19.53
N ALA A 127 -5.51 1.70 19.11
CA ALA A 127 -5.09 1.61 17.72
C ALA A 127 -4.57 0.22 17.34
N LEU A 128 -4.54 -0.73 18.30
CA LEU A 128 -3.96 -2.04 18.10
C LEU A 128 -4.93 -2.97 17.35
N ALA A 129 -4.44 -3.57 16.27
CA ALA A 129 -5.07 -4.68 15.62
C ALA A 129 -4.12 -5.89 15.64
N VAL A 130 -4.65 -7.06 15.88
CA VAL A 130 -3.92 -8.33 15.87
C VAL A 130 -4.44 -9.15 14.69
N TRP A 131 -3.51 -9.68 13.92
CA TRP A 131 -3.76 -10.40 12.69
C TRP A 131 -3.18 -11.80 12.76
N GLU A 132 -3.88 -12.75 12.17
CA GLU A 132 -3.39 -14.10 11.94
C GLU A 132 -2.67 -14.16 10.60
N VAL A 133 -1.41 -14.59 10.62
CA VAL A 133 -0.64 -14.85 9.40
C VAL A 133 -1.04 -16.21 8.86
N ILE A 134 -1.74 -16.22 7.77
CA ILE A 134 -2.14 -17.46 7.10
C ILE A 134 -1.11 -17.82 6.03
N ASP A 135 -0.78 -19.11 5.96
CA ASP A 135 -0.06 -19.70 4.82
C ASP A 135 -1.02 -19.84 3.61
N GLY A 136 -1.67 -18.72 3.29
CA GLY A 136 -2.62 -18.61 2.20
C GLY A 136 -1.98 -18.21 0.87
N PRO A 137 -2.77 -18.10 -0.18
CA PRO A 137 -2.29 -17.63 -1.47
C PRO A 137 -1.78 -16.19 -1.35
N ILE A 138 -0.74 -15.91 -2.10
CA ILE A 138 -0.30 -14.53 -2.36
C ILE A 138 -1.35 -13.92 -3.28
N ASP A 139 -1.73 -12.71 -3.00
CA ASP A 139 -2.70 -11.94 -3.76
C ASP A 139 -2.05 -10.70 -4.35
N CYS A 140 -2.75 -10.00 -5.23
CA CYS A 140 -2.21 -8.88 -5.97
C CYS A 140 -3.08 -7.64 -5.81
N TRP A 141 -2.45 -6.51 -5.46
CA TRP A 141 -3.09 -5.19 -5.36
C TRP A 141 -2.34 -4.16 -6.18
N GLU A 142 -3.05 -3.17 -6.70
CA GLU A 142 -2.39 -1.99 -7.24
C GLU A 142 -1.65 -1.26 -6.12
N ILE A 143 -0.52 -0.64 -6.45
CA ILE A 143 0.26 0.13 -5.45
C ILE A 143 -0.59 1.28 -4.88
N THR A 144 -1.53 1.79 -5.65
CA THR A 144 -2.50 2.82 -5.24
C THR A 144 -3.48 2.37 -4.16
N ASP A 145 -3.67 1.06 -3.98
CA ASP A 145 -4.50 0.51 -2.92
C ASP A 145 -3.76 0.38 -1.58
N ILE A 146 -2.45 0.62 -1.56
CA ILE A 146 -1.68 0.68 -0.31
C ILE A 146 -2.01 1.98 0.41
N LEU A 147 -2.65 1.87 1.57
CA LEU A 147 -3.07 3.01 2.39
C LEU A 147 -1.94 3.50 3.29
N ALA A 148 -1.19 2.58 3.89
CA ALA A 148 -0.08 2.91 4.77
C ALA A 148 0.87 1.71 4.94
N ALA A 149 2.17 1.96 5.09
CA ALA A 149 3.09 1.04 5.73
C ALA A 149 2.96 1.23 7.26
N VAL A 150 2.78 0.14 8.00
CA VAL A 150 2.48 0.20 9.43
C VAL A 150 3.56 -0.46 10.28
N PRO A 151 3.89 0.12 11.45
CA PRO A 151 4.71 -0.55 12.43
C PRO A 151 4.04 -1.86 12.87
N TYR A 152 4.83 -2.90 13.04
CA TYR A 152 4.32 -4.20 13.46
C TYR A 152 5.25 -4.89 14.45
N SER A 153 4.69 -5.86 15.17
CA SER A 153 5.41 -6.79 16.02
C SER A 153 4.91 -8.20 15.79
N GLU A 154 5.82 -9.14 15.69
CA GLU A 154 5.47 -10.56 15.59
C GLU A 154 5.37 -11.16 17.00
N TYR A 155 4.31 -11.90 17.24
CA TYR A 155 4.11 -12.64 18.49
C TYR A 155 4.64 -14.07 18.34
N PRO A 156 5.04 -14.72 19.46
CA PRO A 156 5.56 -16.08 19.43
C PRO A 156 4.58 -17.14 18.90
N ASP A 157 3.29 -16.84 18.94
CA ASP A 157 2.20 -17.70 18.45
C ASP A 157 1.92 -17.54 16.94
N GLY A 158 2.72 -16.75 16.25
CA GLY A 158 2.59 -16.50 14.80
C GLY A 158 1.62 -15.37 14.42
N HIS A 159 1.03 -14.68 15.41
CA HIS A 159 0.23 -13.49 15.14
C HIS A 159 1.11 -12.27 14.88
N VAL A 160 0.53 -11.27 14.23
CA VAL A 160 1.16 -9.97 13.96
C VAL A 160 0.30 -8.86 14.57
N GLY A 161 0.88 -8.08 15.47
CA GLY A 161 0.26 -6.86 15.99
C GLY A 161 0.65 -5.66 15.16
N THR A 162 -0.31 -4.83 14.76
CA THR A 162 -0.06 -3.56 14.04
C THR A 162 -0.70 -2.40 14.78
N ILE A 163 -0.10 -1.22 14.66
CA ILE A 163 -0.71 0.03 15.11
C ILE A 163 -1.40 0.67 13.91
N LEU A 164 -2.72 0.76 13.95
CA LEU A 164 -3.49 1.36 12.87
C LEU A 164 -3.30 2.88 12.83
N PRO A 165 -3.10 3.47 11.64
CA PRO A 165 -3.18 4.91 11.44
C PRO A 165 -4.51 5.49 11.91
N ILE A 166 -4.51 6.77 12.29
CA ILE A 166 -5.71 7.43 12.84
C ILE A 166 -6.88 7.37 11.87
N GLU A 167 -6.60 7.49 10.59
CA GLU A 167 -7.58 7.47 9.50
C GLU A 167 -8.26 6.10 9.30
N LEU A 168 -7.66 5.04 9.86
CA LEU A 168 -8.13 3.65 9.73
C LEU A 168 -8.68 3.07 11.05
N ARG A 169 -8.83 3.90 12.06
CA ARG A 169 -9.30 3.49 13.41
C ARG A 169 -10.81 3.41 13.52
#